data_c8cc04e13353f62dc9c6dde3ae912db6
#
_entry.id   c8cc04e13353f62dc9c6dde3ae912db6
#
_cell.length_a   1.000
_cell.length_b   1.000
_cell.length_c   1.000
_cell.angle_alpha   90.00
_cell.angle_beta   90.00
_cell.angle_gamma   90.00
#
_symmetry.space_group_name_H-M   'P 1'
#
loop_
_entity.id
_entity.type
_entity.pdbx_description
1 polymer ?
#
loop_
_entity_poly.entity_id
_entity_poly.type
_entity_poly.pdbx_seq_one_letter_code
_entity_poly.pdbx_strand_id
1 'polypeptide(L)'
;SLVFLFLFLTAEVILKRRWTISRKKILTSTFSLTAIVLCFAMVILANVGITKIPEAYQTLDLSSNKYYSLTKATKKYLKNLDSDVTIYCLSTKDKCDVAVRHTLSLFNANKHISVQYIDPDLNPTFANKYTKESLSEGSLIFENTDNQNTDTCPYYMLYSNSNDSYTLYSYAQQSGASYDKVYVQTADGYDAEGQILSRLQKVNS
;
A
#
# COMPACT_ATOMS: atom_id res chain seq x y z
N SER A 1 11.56 -26.04 21.07
CA SER A 1 11.97 -25.56 19.79
C SER A 1 12.33 -26.72 18.88
N LEU A 2 11.61 -26.84 17.78
CA LEU A 2 11.70 -27.91 16.78
C LEU A 2 13.11 -28.09 16.21
N VAL A 3 13.89 -27.03 16.11
CA VAL A 3 15.26 -27.05 15.60
C VAL A 3 16.20 -27.87 16.52
N PHE A 4 16.04 -27.72 17.84
CA PHE A 4 16.84 -28.47 18.81
C PHE A 4 16.50 -29.99 18.78
N LEU A 5 15.22 -30.32 18.59
CA LEU A 5 14.78 -31.71 18.48
C LEU A 5 15.34 -32.37 17.21
N PHE A 6 15.35 -31.63 16.10
CA PHE A 6 15.89 -32.12 14.83
C PHE A 6 17.42 -32.33 14.90
N LEU A 7 18.15 -31.40 15.50
CA LEU A 7 19.58 -31.51 15.75
C LEU A 7 19.92 -32.70 16.69
N PHE A 8 19.12 -32.93 17.72
CA PHE A 8 19.29 -34.02 18.64
C PHE A 8 19.06 -35.38 17.98
N LEU A 9 17.99 -35.53 17.20
CA LEU A 9 17.68 -36.76 16.46
C LEU A 9 18.73 -37.08 15.37
N THR A 10 19.26 -36.09 14.68
CA THR A 10 20.32 -36.27 13.71
C THR A 10 21.62 -36.67 14.36
N ALA A 11 21.97 -36.10 15.52
CA ALA A 11 23.16 -36.49 16.30
C ALA A 11 23.05 -37.92 16.82
N GLU A 12 21.88 -38.36 17.31
CA GLU A 12 21.66 -39.75 17.79
C GLU A 12 21.79 -40.78 16.68
N VAL A 13 21.28 -40.49 15.48
CA VAL A 13 21.40 -41.36 14.29
C VAL A 13 22.84 -41.48 13.85
N ILE A 14 23.64 -40.40 13.91
CA ILE A 14 25.07 -40.39 13.56
C ILE A 14 25.90 -41.19 14.59
N LEU A 15 25.59 -41.06 15.89
CA LEU A 15 26.32 -41.71 16.98
C LEU A 15 26.02 -43.21 17.10
N LYS A 16 24.78 -43.67 16.79
CA LYS A 16 24.40 -45.10 16.87
C LYS A 16 24.90 -45.97 15.75
N ARG A 17 25.34 -45.41 14.61
CA ARG A 17 25.82 -46.16 13.46
C ARG A 17 27.33 -46.25 13.50
N ARG A 18 27.90 -47.39 13.95
CA ARG A 18 29.31 -47.74 13.76
C ARG A 18 29.60 -47.87 12.25
N TRP A 19 30.21 -46.86 11.68
CA TRP A 19 30.46 -46.76 10.25
C TRP A 19 31.93 -46.94 9.94
N THR A 20 32.24 -48.01 9.25
CA THR A 20 33.42 -48.12 8.38
C THR A 20 33.14 -47.34 7.10
N ILE A 21 33.22 -45.99 7.16
CA ILE A 21 32.93 -45.15 6.00
C ILE A 21 34.24 -44.75 5.33
N SER A 22 34.34 -45.02 4.01
CA SER A 22 35.48 -44.56 3.22
C SER A 22 35.48 -43.01 3.19
N ARG A 23 36.70 -42.42 3.23
CA ARG A 23 36.88 -40.95 3.22
C ARG A 23 36.07 -40.23 2.13
N LYS A 24 35.89 -40.84 0.94
CA LYS A 24 35.08 -40.30 -0.16
C LYS A 24 33.58 -40.15 0.19
N LYS A 25 33.00 -41.13 0.92
CA LYS A 25 31.58 -41.09 1.32
C LYS A 25 31.34 -40.04 2.41
N ILE A 26 32.29 -39.78 3.29
CA ILE A 26 32.20 -38.72 4.30
C ILE A 26 32.19 -37.35 3.61
N LEU A 27 33.10 -37.11 2.67
CA LEU A 27 33.19 -35.86 1.93
C LEU A 27 31.89 -35.52 1.17
N THR A 28 31.33 -36.49 0.42
CA THR A 28 30.08 -36.26 -0.33
C THR A 28 28.88 -36.03 0.58
N SER A 29 28.79 -36.75 1.71
CA SER A 29 27.73 -36.56 2.70
C SER A 29 27.80 -35.17 3.40
N THR A 30 29.03 -34.76 3.75
CA THR A 30 29.25 -33.44 4.38
C THR A 30 28.94 -32.31 3.41
N PHE A 31 29.33 -32.43 2.13
CA PHE A 31 28.97 -31.44 1.09
C PHE A 31 27.46 -31.31 0.91
N SER A 32 26.72 -32.41 0.90
CA SER A 32 25.27 -32.40 0.76
C SER A 32 24.61 -31.74 1.97
N LEU A 33 25.08 -32.06 3.19
CA LEU A 33 24.54 -31.45 4.41
C LEU A 33 24.80 -29.94 4.47
N THR A 34 26.02 -29.51 4.11
CA THR A 34 26.40 -28.10 4.06
C THR A 34 25.56 -27.33 3.01
N ALA A 35 25.32 -27.93 1.83
CA ALA A 35 24.48 -27.33 0.81
C ALA A 35 23.03 -27.11 1.29
N ILE A 36 22.47 -28.10 2.00
CA ILE A 36 21.11 -28.00 2.56
C ILE A 36 21.05 -26.85 3.60
N VAL A 37 22.03 -26.80 4.51
CA VAL A 37 22.07 -25.71 5.53
C VAL A 37 22.23 -24.35 4.88
N LEU A 38 23.06 -24.21 3.84
CA LEU A 38 23.23 -22.98 3.07
C LEU A 38 21.93 -22.57 2.36
N CYS A 39 21.21 -23.52 1.75
CA CYS A 39 19.90 -23.23 1.14
C CYS A 39 18.89 -22.71 2.18
N PHE A 40 18.79 -23.34 3.35
CA PHE A 40 17.91 -22.87 4.43
C PHE A 40 18.32 -21.49 4.92
N ALA A 41 19.61 -21.22 5.09
CA ALA A 41 20.10 -19.91 5.48
C ALA A 41 19.76 -18.83 4.43
N MET A 42 19.91 -19.12 3.13
CA MET A 42 19.51 -18.21 2.06
C MET A 42 18.00 -17.92 2.08
N VAL A 43 17.16 -18.93 2.28
CA VAL A 43 15.71 -18.75 2.36
C VAL A 43 15.34 -17.87 3.55
N ILE A 44 15.96 -18.07 4.72
CA ILE A 44 15.73 -17.25 5.91
C ILE A 44 16.19 -15.81 5.67
N LEU A 45 17.38 -15.60 5.10
CA LEU A 45 17.90 -14.27 4.78
C LEU A 45 17.05 -13.55 3.74
N ALA A 46 16.58 -14.27 2.70
CA ALA A 46 15.67 -13.70 1.71
C ALA A 46 14.35 -13.27 2.36
N ASN A 47 13.78 -14.12 3.23
CA ASN A 47 12.52 -13.80 3.92
C ASN A 47 12.67 -12.60 4.87
N VAL A 48 13.75 -12.54 5.65
CA VAL A 48 14.05 -11.36 6.51
C VAL A 48 14.38 -10.12 5.67
N GLY A 49 15.05 -10.29 4.53
CA GLY A 49 15.34 -9.20 3.60
C GLY A 49 14.05 -8.58 3.03
N ILE A 50 13.13 -9.42 2.57
CA ILE A 50 11.84 -8.99 1.98
C ILE A 50 11.00 -8.22 3.01
N THR A 51 10.96 -8.66 4.28
CA THR A 51 10.20 -7.97 5.34
C THR A 51 10.78 -6.59 5.73
N LYS A 52 12.05 -6.32 5.38
CA LYS A 52 12.72 -5.04 5.63
C LYS A 52 12.62 -4.07 4.45
N ILE A 53 12.15 -4.53 3.28
CA ILE A 53 11.97 -3.68 2.11
C ILE A 53 10.72 -2.82 2.35
N PRO A 54 10.80 -1.47 2.22
CA PRO A 54 9.62 -0.62 2.26
C PRO A 54 8.55 -1.09 1.27
N GLU A 55 7.28 -1.02 1.65
CA GLU A 55 6.14 -1.48 0.82
C GLU A 55 6.17 -0.92 -0.61
N ALA A 56 6.71 0.29 -0.78
CA ALA A 56 6.88 0.93 -2.10
C ALA A 56 7.77 0.15 -3.09
N TYR A 57 8.61 -0.77 -2.63
CA TYR A 57 9.49 -1.60 -3.46
C TYR A 57 9.07 -3.07 -3.54
N GLN A 58 8.08 -3.47 -2.74
CA GLN A 58 7.62 -4.87 -2.71
C GLN A 58 6.66 -5.22 -3.85
N THR A 59 6.10 -4.23 -4.53
CA THR A 59 5.15 -4.43 -5.62
C THR A 59 5.84 -4.20 -6.95
N LEU A 60 6.09 -5.29 -7.70
CA LEU A 60 6.40 -5.19 -9.13
C LEU A 60 5.10 -4.83 -9.85
N ASP A 61 5.06 -3.64 -10.44
CA ASP A 61 3.92 -3.22 -11.26
C ASP A 61 3.91 -4.01 -12.57
N LEU A 62 3.23 -5.15 -12.54
CA LEU A 62 2.99 -6.02 -13.69
C LEU A 62 1.68 -5.67 -14.42
N SER A 63 0.93 -4.67 -13.91
CA SER A 63 -0.31 -4.25 -14.54
C SER A 63 -0.03 -3.33 -15.74
N SER A 64 -0.80 -3.51 -16.81
CA SER A 64 -0.75 -2.62 -17.97
C SER A 64 -1.12 -1.17 -17.63
N ASN A 65 -1.76 -0.93 -16.49
CA ASN A 65 -2.25 0.38 -16.03
C ASN A 65 -1.33 1.08 -15.01
N LYS A 66 -0.18 0.49 -14.66
CA LYS A 66 0.82 1.08 -13.73
C LYS A 66 0.23 1.63 -12.42
N TYR A 67 -0.70 0.89 -11.82
CA TYR A 67 -1.35 1.29 -10.54
C TYR A 67 -0.36 1.54 -9.38
N TYR A 68 0.86 1.03 -9.49
CA TYR A 68 1.87 1.04 -8.43
C TYR A 68 3.04 2.00 -8.68
N SER A 69 2.95 2.89 -9.69
CA SER A 69 3.99 3.89 -9.94
C SER A 69 3.40 5.17 -10.50
N LEU A 70 3.86 6.31 -10.00
CA LEU A 70 3.43 7.62 -10.49
C LEU A 70 3.86 7.84 -11.94
N THR A 71 3.00 8.50 -12.71
CA THR A 71 3.28 8.90 -14.10
C THR A 71 4.46 9.87 -14.21
N LYS A 72 5.02 10.00 -15.40
CA LYS A 72 6.11 10.97 -15.64
C LYS A 72 5.66 12.41 -15.39
N ALA A 73 4.39 12.73 -15.68
CA ALA A 73 3.81 14.05 -15.47
C ALA A 73 3.74 14.38 -13.97
N THR A 74 3.21 13.47 -13.16
CA THR A 74 3.13 13.63 -11.71
C THR A 74 4.52 13.75 -11.08
N LYS A 75 5.46 12.89 -11.47
CA LYS A 75 6.85 12.97 -10.99
C LYS A 75 7.50 14.31 -11.34
N LYS A 76 7.24 14.86 -12.54
CA LYS A 76 7.75 16.17 -12.94
C LYS A 76 7.15 17.29 -12.11
N TYR A 77 5.84 17.24 -11.84
CA TYR A 77 5.16 18.20 -10.98
C TYR A 77 5.72 18.16 -9.55
N LEU A 78 5.79 16.97 -8.96
CA LEU A 78 6.30 16.78 -7.60
C LEU A 78 7.75 17.22 -7.42
N LYS A 79 8.58 17.09 -8.46
CA LYS A 79 9.98 17.57 -8.43
C LYS A 79 10.06 19.09 -8.33
N ASN A 80 9.08 19.81 -8.89
CA ASN A 80 9.05 21.28 -8.92
C ASN A 80 8.11 21.86 -7.85
N LEU A 81 7.57 21.01 -6.98
CA LEU A 81 6.74 21.44 -5.87
C LEU A 81 7.64 22.09 -4.81
N ASP A 82 7.33 23.34 -4.45
CA ASP A 82 8.07 24.17 -3.51
C ASP A 82 7.27 24.57 -2.26
N SER A 83 5.97 24.25 -2.25
CA SER A 83 5.07 24.52 -1.12
C SER A 83 4.72 23.23 -0.36
N ASP A 84 4.55 23.33 0.94
CA ASP A 84 4.22 22.20 1.80
C ASP A 84 2.71 21.94 1.83
N VAL A 85 2.32 20.72 1.48
CA VAL A 85 0.91 20.29 1.45
C VAL A 85 0.69 19.10 2.36
N THR A 86 -0.34 19.19 3.21
CA THR A 86 -0.82 18.06 4.01
C THR A 86 -2.06 17.46 3.36
N ILE A 87 -2.03 16.14 3.16
CA ILE A 87 -3.17 15.35 2.67
C ILE A 87 -3.73 14.56 3.85
N TYR A 88 -4.95 14.86 4.24
CA TYR A 88 -5.65 14.09 5.26
C TYR A 88 -6.53 13.04 4.58
N CYS A 89 -6.34 11.78 4.92
CA CYS A 89 -7.24 10.69 4.54
C CYS A 89 -8.22 10.43 5.69
N LEU A 90 -9.51 10.55 5.43
CA LEU A 90 -10.57 10.32 6.42
C LEU A 90 -10.80 8.82 6.63
N SER A 91 -9.81 8.14 7.14
CA SER A 91 -9.86 6.72 7.51
C SER A 91 -8.69 6.41 8.43
N THR A 92 -8.74 5.30 9.17
CA THR A 92 -7.55 4.74 9.79
C THR A 92 -6.66 4.11 8.73
N LYS A 93 -5.36 4.04 8.96
CA LYS A 93 -4.41 3.44 8.00
C LYS A 93 -4.78 1.99 7.64
N ASP A 94 -5.32 1.24 8.59
CA ASP A 94 -5.67 -0.18 8.42
C ASP A 94 -6.99 -0.36 7.67
N LYS A 95 -7.96 0.54 7.84
CA LYS A 95 -9.25 0.51 7.13
C LYS A 95 -9.18 1.17 5.74
N CYS A 96 -8.18 2.03 5.49
CA CYS A 96 -8.01 2.69 4.21
C CYS A 96 -7.83 1.65 3.08
N ASP A 97 -8.51 1.89 1.97
CA ASP A 97 -8.37 1.06 0.76
C ASP A 97 -6.90 0.89 0.37
N VAL A 98 -6.51 -0.33 0.01
CA VAL A 98 -5.11 -0.70 -0.24
C VAL A 98 -4.52 0.09 -1.41
N ALA A 99 -5.29 0.29 -2.49
CA ALA A 99 -4.83 1.03 -3.66
C ALA A 99 -4.66 2.53 -3.34
N VAL A 100 -5.62 3.11 -2.60
CA VAL A 100 -5.55 4.52 -2.15
C VAL A 100 -4.37 4.71 -1.20
N ARG A 101 -4.21 3.85 -0.21
CA ARG A 101 -3.08 3.89 0.72
C ARG A 101 -1.73 3.80 0.00
N HIS A 102 -1.64 2.91 -0.99
CA HIS A 102 -0.43 2.77 -1.78
C HIS A 102 -0.15 4.05 -2.59
N THR A 103 -1.15 4.58 -3.30
CA THR A 103 -1.00 5.84 -4.04
C THR A 103 -0.58 6.99 -3.13
N LEU A 104 -1.22 7.15 -1.97
CA LEU A 104 -0.83 8.14 -0.97
C LEU A 104 0.62 7.97 -0.49
N SER A 105 1.09 6.74 -0.34
CA SER A 105 2.48 6.47 0.06
C SER A 105 3.49 6.94 -1.00
N LEU A 106 3.14 6.84 -2.30
CA LEU A 106 3.98 7.34 -3.39
C LEU A 106 4.07 8.88 -3.39
N PHE A 107 2.99 9.59 -3.06
CA PHE A 107 3.00 11.04 -2.91
C PHE A 107 3.75 11.48 -1.64
N ASN A 108 3.56 10.76 -0.53
CA ASN A 108 4.25 11.02 0.74
C ASN A 108 5.77 10.82 0.68
N ALA A 109 6.29 10.17 -0.36
CA ALA A 109 7.73 10.08 -0.61
C ALA A 109 8.36 11.43 -1.03
N ASN A 110 7.54 12.43 -1.40
CA ASN A 110 8.00 13.79 -1.67
C ASN A 110 8.16 14.55 -0.34
N LYS A 111 9.25 15.29 -0.19
CA LYS A 111 9.58 16.06 1.02
C LYS A 111 8.56 17.15 1.38
N HIS A 112 7.81 17.64 0.40
CA HIS A 112 6.79 18.69 0.55
C HIS A 112 5.38 18.15 0.73
N ILE A 113 5.18 16.82 0.77
CA ILE A 113 3.87 16.22 0.97
C ILE A 113 3.87 15.39 2.25
N SER A 114 2.94 15.70 3.14
CA SER A 114 2.67 14.94 4.35
C SER A 114 1.30 14.26 4.26
N VAL A 115 1.23 12.95 4.51
CA VAL A 115 -0.05 12.22 4.53
C VAL A 115 -0.39 11.85 5.96
N GLN A 116 -1.59 12.24 6.40
CA GLN A 116 -2.12 11.94 7.72
C GLN A 116 -3.45 11.17 7.61
N TYR A 117 -3.63 10.17 8.47
CA TYR A 117 -4.85 9.38 8.56
C TYR A 117 -5.66 9.86 9.75
N ILE A 118 -6.90 10.25 9.51
CA ILE A 118 -7.83 10.78 10.52
C ILE A 118 -8.99 9.81 10.67
N ASP A 119 -9.11 9.21 11.84
CA ASP A 119 -10.25 8.35 12.15
C ASP A 119 -11.53 9.20 12.28
N PRO A 120 -12.52 9.03 11.37
CA PRO A 120 -13.76 9.79 11.42
C PRO A 120 -14.63 9.43 12.61
N ASP A 121 -14.51 8.23 13.17
CA ASP A 121 -15.25 7.81 14.36
C ASP A 121 -14.75 8.56 15.62
N LEU A 122 -13.46 8.81 15.70
CA LEU A 122 -12.85 9.58 16.79
C LEU A 122 -12.90 11.09 16.57
N ASN A 123 -12.97 11.54 15.32
CA ASN A 123 -12.93 12.96 14.93
C ASN A 123 -14.06 13.32 13.95
N PRO A 124 -15.34 13.16 14.32
CA PRO A 124 -16.46 13.31 13.40
C PRO A 124 -16.65 14.73 12.83
N THR A 125 -16.10 15.73 13.48
CA THR A 125 -16.19 17.13 13.05
C THR A 125 -14.95 17.64 12.32
N PHE A 126 -13.93 16.79 12.11
CA PHE A 126 -12.67 17.21 11.49
C PHE A 126 -12.88 17.82 10.10
N ALA A 127 -13.65 17.13 9.25
CA ALA A 127 -13.94 17.57 7.88
C ALA A 127 -14.70 18.91 7.82
N ASN A 128 -15.50 19.23 8.84
CA ASN A 128 -16.29 20.47 8.88
C ASN A 128 -15.45 21.75 8.88
N LYS A 129 -14.15 21.64 9.19
CA LYS A 129 -13.21 22.76 9.10
C LYS A 129 -12.89 23.15 7.65
N TYR A 130 -13.04 22.21 6.72
CA TYR A 130 -12.59 22.32 5.33
C TYR A 130 -13.75 22.41 4.34
N THR A 131 -14.88 21.78 4.66
CA THR A 131 -16.07 21.78 3.79
C THR A 131 -17.36 21.67 4.58
N LYS A 132 -18.45 22.15 3.97
CA LYS A 132 -19.82 21.93 4.47
C LYS A 132 -20.46 20.67 3.91
N GLU A 133 -19.83 20.05 2.92
CA GLU A 133 -20.30 18.81 2.34
C GLU A 133 -19.97 17.62 3.26
N SER A 134 -20.86 16.65 3.29
CA SER A 134 -20.59 15.40 4.01
C SER A 134 -19.59 14.57 3.20
N LEU A 135 -18.43 14.29 3.79
CA LEU A 135 -17.42 13.43 3.19
C LEU A 135 -17.55 12.03 3.76
N SER A 136 -17.53 11.03 2.87
CA SER A 136 -17.52 9.62 3.25
C SER A 136 -16.13 9.18 3.75
N GLU A 137 -16.08 8.06 4.47
CA GLU A 137 -14.81 7.43 4.86
C GLU A 137 -13.95 7.16 3.61
N GLY A 138 -12.65 7.41 3.72
CA GLY A 138 -11.70 7.30 2.61
C GLY A 138 -11.56 8.55 1.76
N SER A 139 -12.37 9.59 1.97
CA SER A 139 -12.23 10.89 1.29
C SER A 139 -10.91 11.57 1.67
N LEU A 140 -10.40 12.41 0.77
CA LEU A 140 -9.15 13.13 0.96
C LEU A 140 -9.41 14.63 1.13
N ILE A 141 -8.66 15.26 2.02
CA ILE A 141 -8.64 16.72 2.23
C ILE A 141 -7.20 17.18 2.00
N PHE A 142 -7.05 18.24 1.23
CA PHE A 142 -5.76 18.85 0.90
C PHE A 142 -5.68 20.22 1.55
N GLU A 143 -4.58 20.48 2.23
CA GLU A 143 -4.29 21.76 2.87
C GLU A 143 -2.87 22.18 2.52
N ASN A 144 -2.72 23.29 1.84
CA ASN A 144 -1.44 23.94 1.64
C ASN A 144 -1.11 24.79 2.87
N THR A 145 -0.02 24.44 3.55
CA THR A 145 0.38 25.10 4.81
C THR A 145 0.90 26.52 4.60
N ASP A 146 1.37 26.86 3.40
CA ASP A 146 1.97 28.17 3.12
C ASP A 146 0.91 29.24 2.81
N ASN A 147 -0.10 28.90 1.99
CA ASN A 147 -1.15 29.85 1.58
C ASN A 147 -2.52 29.56 2.20
N GLN A 148 -2.64 28.48 2.99
CA GLN A 148 -3.88 28.03 3.65
C GLN A 148 -5.01 27.66 2.68
N ASN A 149 -4.73 27.49 1.40
CA ASN A 149 -5.70 26.99 0.44
C ASN A 149 -6.05 25.54 0.76
N THR A 150 -7.32 25.22 0.64
CA THR A 150 -7.83 23.87 0.89
C THR A 150 -8.69 23.37 -0.26
N ASP A 151 -8.69 22.06 -0.48
CA ASP A 151 -9.61 21.40 -1.40
C ASP A 151 -9.95 20.01 -0.88
N THR A 152 -11.03 19.43 -1.38
CA THR A 152 -11.50 18.10 -0.97
C THR A 152 -11.69 17.19 -2.16
N CYS A 153 -11.48 15.89 -1.95
CA CYS A 153 -11.77 14.87 -2.92
C CYS A 153 -12.60 13.76 -2.25
N PRO A 154 -13.91 13.69 -2.51
CA PRO A 154 -14.75 12.60 -2.05
C PRO A 154 -14.20 11.24 -2.50
N TYR A 155 -14.36 10.22 -1.67
CA TYR A 155 -13.78 8.88 -1.90
C TYR A 155 -14.15 8.30 -3.28
N TYR A 156 -15.40 8.45 -3.70
CA TYR A 156 -15.85 7.90 -4.98
C TYR A 156 -15.13 8.53 -6.19
N MET A 157 -14.69 9.80 -6.09
CA MET A 157 -13.94 10.46 -7.17
C MET A 157 -12.55 9.90 -7.43
N LEU A 158 -12.03 9.06 -6.52
CA LEU A 158 -10.76 8.35 -6.73
C LEU A 158 -10.89 7.21 -7.75
N TYR A 159 -12.12 6.93 -8.19
CA TYR A 159 -12.47 5.91 -9.16
C TYR A 159 -13.13 6.53 -10.38
N SER A 160 -12.99 5.90 -11.53
CA SER A 160 -13.72 6.24 -12.74
C SER A 160 -14.89 5.28 -12.94
N ASN A 161 -16.00 5.80 -13.45
CA ASN A 161 -17.20 5.02 -13.71
C ASN A 161 -17.84 5.49 -15.02
N SER A 162 -18.01 4.60 -15.97
CA SER A 162 -18.60 4.89 -17.27
C SER A 162 -20.13 4.93 -17.26
N ASN A 163 -20.77 4.47 -16.17
CA ASN A 163 -22.20 4.56 -16.03
C ASN A 163 -22.63 6.01 -15.82
N ASP A 164 -23.75 6.39 -16.45
CA ASP A 164 -24.33 7.72 -16.23
C ASP A 164 -24.93 7.87 -14.81
N SER A 165 -24.99 9.11 -14.36
CA SER A 165 -25.46 9.43 -13.01
C SER A 165 -26.88 8.93 -12.72
N TYR A 166 -27.78 8.93 -13.72
CA TYR A 166 -29.17 8.47 -13.55
C TYR A 166 -29.19 6.96 -13.26
N THR A 167 -28.40 6.18 -14.00
CA THR A 167 -28.27 4.73 -13.79
C THR A 167 -27.74 4.44 -12.39
N LEU A 168 -26.71 5.16 -11.94
CA LEU A 168 -26.12 5.01 -10.61
C LEU A 168 -27.11 5.37 -9.50
N TYR A 169 -27.88 6.46 -9.65
CA TYR A 169 -28.94 6.82 -8.70
C TYR A 169 -30.05 5.76 -8.64
N SER A 170 -30.42 5.19 -9.78
CA SER A 170 -31.44 4.12 -9.84
C SER A 170 -30.95 2.88 -9.09
N TYR A 171 -29.71 2.48 -9.25
CA TYR A 171 -29.13 1.36 -8.51
C TYR A 171 -29.02 1.67 -7.01
N ALA A 172 -28.67 2.88 -6.63
CA ALA A 172 -28.61 3.29 -5.24
C ALA A 172 -30.01 3.19 -4.56
N GLN A 173 -31.04 3.71 -5.20
CA GLN A 173 -32.41 3.63 -4.71
C GLN A 173 -32.90 2.16 -4.60
N GLN A 174 -32.62 1.35 -5.61
CA GLN A 174 -33.08 -0.05 -5.68
C GLN A 174 -32.38 -0.92 -4.63
N SER A 175 -31.09 -0.68 -4.38
CA SER A 175 -30.28 -1.45 -3.41
C SER A 175 -30.34 -0.91 -1.98
N GLY A 176 -30.88 0.30 -1.77
CA GLY A 176 -30.83 1.00 -0.46
C GLY A 176 -29.42 1.43 -0.05
N ALA A 177 -28.46 1.39 -0.97
CA ALA A 177 -27.07 1.83 -0.72
C ALA A 177 -26.91 3.33 -1.03
N SER A 178 -25.86 3.96 -0.49
CA SER A 178 -25.51 5.33 -0.86
C SER A 178 -24.98 5.39 -2.30
N TYR A 179 -25.13 6.55 -2.94
CA TYR A 179 -24.60 6.82 -4.28
C TYR A 179 -23.10 6.51 -4.37
N ASP A 180 -22.30 7.01 -3.44
CA ASP A 180 -20.85 6.81 -3.39
C ASP A 180 -20.47 5.31 -3.37
N LYS A 181 -21.19 4.52 -2.57
CA LYS A 181 -20.96 3.08 -2.48
C LYS A 181 -21.28 2.38 -3.80
N VAL A 182 -22.39 2.72 -4.44
CA VAL A 182 -22.75 2.17 -5.75
C VAL A 182 -21.74 2.58 -6.79
N TYR A 183 -21.34 3.86 -6.81
CA TYR A 183 -20.35 4.38 -7.73
C TYR A 183 -19.04 3.57 -7.69
N VAL A 184 -18.50 3.36 -6.49
CA VAL A 184 -17.25 2.60 -6.31
C VAL A 184 -17.41 1.12 -6.64
N GLN A 185 -18.54 0.50 -6.27
CA GLN A 185 -18.78 -0.92 -6.56
C GLN A 185 -18.94 -1.22 -8.05
N THR A 186 -19.42 -0.26 -8.83
CA THR A 186 -19.63 -0.39 -10.29
C THR A 186 -18.54 0.31 -11.10
N ALA A 187 -17.49 0.83 -10.43
CA ALA A 187 -16.39 1.52 -11.07
C ALA A 187 -15.63 0.58 -12.03
N ASP A 188 -15.22 1.12 -13.16
CA ASP A 188 -14.46 0.44 -14.21
C ASP A 188 -12.98 0.85 -14.26
N GLY A 189 -12.59 1.82 -13.42
CA GLY A 189 -11.21 2.27 -13.32
C GLY A 189 -10.86 2.91 -11.97
N TYR A 190 -9.57 3.11 -11.78
CA TYR A 190 -9.00 3.78 -10.61
C TYR A 190 -8.12 4.94 -11.08
N ASP A 191 -8.42 6.16 -10.62
CA ASP A 191 -7.75 7.41 -11.04
C ASP A 191 -7.32 8.27 -9.85
N ALA A 192 -6.97 7.67 -8.72
CA ALA A 192 -6.56 8.45 -7.56
C ALA A 192 -5.32 9.32 -7.84
N GLU A 193 -4.39 8.87 -8.69
CA GLU A 193 -3.23 9.68 -9.06
C GLU A 193 -3.65 10.99 -9.74
N GLY A 194 -4.54 10.91 -10.74
CA GLY A 194 -5.04 12.08 -11.47
C GLY A 194 -5.80 13.04 -10.56
N GLN A 195 -6.66 12.50 -9.70
CA GLN A 195 -7.43 13.29 -8.74
C GLN A 195 -6.54 13.99 -7.72
N ILE A 196 -5.58 13.28 -7.13
CA ILE A 196 -4.62 13.86 -6.18
C ILE A 196 -3.80 14.95 -6.85
N LEU A 197 -3.26 14.70 -8.04
CA LEU A 197 -2.47 15.68 -8.79
C LEU A 197 -3.29 16.95 -9.07
N SER A 198 -4.53 16.80 -9.53
CA SER A 198 -5.44 17.92 -9.81
C SER A 198 -5.69 18.78 -8.57
N ARG A 199 -5.94 18.15 -7.41
CA ARG A 199 -6.15 18.86 -6.14
C ARG A 199 -4.88 19.56 -5.64
N LEU A 200 -3.72 18.91 -5.78
CA LEU A 200 -2.44 19.52 -5.46
C LEU A 200 -2.18 20.77 -6.32
N GLN A 201 -2.49 20.73 -7.61
CA GLN A 201 -2.36 21.90 -8.49
C GLN A 201 -3.30 23.04 -8.05
N LYS A 202 -4.52 22.70 -7.64
CA LYS A 202 -5.51 23.68 -7.22
C LYS A 202 -5.16 24.38 -5.91
N VAL A 203 -4.65 23.66 -4.91
CA VAL A 203 -4.26 24.29 -3.63
C VAL A 203 -2.94 25.06 -3.73
N ASN A 204 -2.15 24.84 -4.78
CA ASN A 204 -0.90 25.55 -5.05
C ASN A 204 -1.04 26.69 -6.07
N SER A 205 -2.27 26.97 -6.54
CA SER A 205 -2.54 28.07 -7.49
C SER A 205 -2.75 29.42 -6.84
#